data_517d9d54aa777c74e0100be377c79713
#
_entry.id   517d9d54aa777c74e0100be377c79713
#
_cell.length_a   1.000
_cell.length_b   1.000
_cell.length_c   1.000
_cell.angle_alpha   90.00
_cell.angle_beta   90.00
_cell.angle_gamma   90.00
#
_symmetry.space_group_name_H-M   'P 1'
#
loop_
_entity.id
_entity.type
_entity.pdbx_description
1 polymer ?
#
loop_
_entity_poly.entity_id
_entity_poly.type
_entity_poly.pdbx_seq_one_letter_code
_entity_poly.pdbx_strand_id
1 'polypeptide(L)'
;MSMEKFSAAVMNPVAKVETEAAITPAARLTCLEGKKIALWWNGKSKGNVALNTIAERLKKDYSAETVFFKQDLFHSEEAFAAVAEAGCAAVVAATADCGSSAVTLTRDLCALEKMGVPAVMLIAKPFLLISNAELRLKGLFKVSRAVMEHPLNSLPEEEAAQAADALYDAVVKGLTQDGEALDTPEAEAARPIEEKVEPERITIEGENYFDFSTNLNRYFVNHGWSDGLPFVPPTEAAVNRMLSGTKRGRDEVLLKYQPGNGVATIEKIAVNCVMAGCEPSHLPVVAAAIEAMHKDGFNITSLTQSSGADTPMVMVNGPIAKEIGMTAEGACLGPGKYSAVNTAIGRAVRLTMMNIGHCYPNIRDIDTLGSPNKYALCACENEDDNPFNEPYNVEKGFKPGTNCVTTMPCQSFMDVEDLESGRPEDLLLTIASTIDTMGWPGARSWMGFIDPHVMHVTVVFAPDHARLITNSGWTKFDVRQYLYAKCRRTWGQFKHLVIPRIKDGTVHPGYRWLATASDDTVVPMVRDPSYFDIAVIGGAAGKSALSMNIGCPTTVEIKK
;
A
#
# COMPACT_ATOMS: atom_id res chain seq x y z
N MET A 1 -6.88 -39.30 37.82
CA MET A 1 -6.25 -39.27 36.48
C MET A 1 -5.76 -37.88 36.26
N SER A 2 -4.45 -37.62 36.26
CA SER A 2 -3.91 -36.36 35.80
C SER A 2 -4.27 -36.26 34.31
N MET A 3 -5.10 -35.30 33.92
CA MET A 3 -5.30 -35.04 32.51
C MET A 3 -3.93 -34.64 31.94
N GLU A 4 -3.47 -35.37 30.96
CA GLU A 4 -2.24 -35.04 30.26
C GLU A 4 -2.43 -33.67 29.60
N LYS A 5 -1.55 -32.70 29.93
CA LYS A 5 -1.58 -31.37 29.30
C LYS A 5 -1.37 -31.54 27.81
N PHE A 6 -2.15 -30.80 27.03
CA PHE A 6 -1.97 -30.76 25.59
C PHE A 6 -0.86 -29.73 25.24
N SER A 7 0.14 -30.16 24.47
CA SER A 7 1.23 -29.32 24.03
C SER A 7 1.53 -29.55 22.56
N ALA A 8 1.75 -28.50 21.79
CA ALA A 8 2.19 -28.62 20.41
C ALA A 8 3.17 -27.49 20.05
N ALA A 9 4.15 -27.85 19.22
CA ALA A 9 5.04 -26.88 18.59
C ALA A 9 4.40 -26.37 17.29
N VAL A 10 4.35 -25.06 17.13
CA VAL A 10 3.90 -24.37 15.92
C VAL A 10 5.04 -23.59 15.30
N MET A 11 4.97 -23.40 13.99
CA MET A 11 5.97 -22.64 13.25
C MET A 11 5.66 -21.14 13.31
N ASN A 12 6.73 -20.35 13.44
CA ASN A 12 6.66 -18.91 13.38
C ASN A 12 6.31 -18.44 11.95
N PRO A 13 5.23 -17.66 11.74
CA PRO A 13 4.81 -17.21 10.42
C PRO A 13 5.69 -16.07 9.87
N VAL A 14 6.46 -15.40 10.73
CA VAL A 14 7.20 -14.18 10.39
C VAL A 14 8.49 -14.49 9.65
N ALA A 15 8.72 -13.82 8.55
CA ALA A 15 9.95 -13.92 7.79
C ALA A 15 11.08 -13.07 8.39
N LYS A 16 12.32 -13.51 8.17
CA LYS A 16 13.50 -12.68 8.49
C LYS A 16 13.55 -11.48 7.58
N VAL A 17 13.87 -10.32 8.14
CA VAL A 17 14.10 -9.08 7.39
C VAL A 17 15.54 -9.01 6.94
N GLU A 18 15.76 -8.70 5.66
CA GLU A 18 17.06 -8.28 5.17
C GLU A 18 17.19 -6.77 5.25
N THR A 19 18.00 -6.29 6.22
CA THR A 19 18.33 -4.88 6.36
C THR A 19 19.47 -4.48 5.43
N GLU A 20 19.50 -3.21 5.02
CA GLU A 20 20.63 -2.67 4.29
C GLU A 20 21.86 -2.54 5.19
N ALA A 21 23.03 -2.32 4.59
CA ALA A 21 24.27 -2.10 5.36
C ALA A 21 24.13 -0.86 6.26
N ALA A 22 24.71 -0.94 7.45
CA ALA A 22 24.66 0.15 8.42
C ALA A 22 25.23 1.45 7.82
N ILE A 23 24.49 2.54 7.97
CA ILE A 23 24.87 3.89 7.56
C ILE A 23 25.57 4.56 8.75
N THR A 24 26.80 5.06 8.53
CA THR A 24 27.43 5.96 9.46
C THR A 24 26.81 7.35 9.31
N PRO A 25 26.15 7.90 10.34
CA PRO A 25 25.57 9.23 10.27
C PRO A 25 26.61 10.29 9.92
N ALA A 26 26.22 11.31 9.16
CA ALA A 26 27.06 12.45 8.83
C ALA A 26 27.47 13.22 10.10
N ALA A 27 28.68 13.75 10.10
CA ALA A 27 29.17 14.60 11.20
C ALA A 27 28.31 15.86 11.35
N ARG A 28 27.88 16.16 12.56
CA ARG A 28 27.07 17.35 12.85
C ARG A 28 27.91 18.61 12.76
N LEU A 29 27.27 19.73 12.46
CA LEU A 29 27.95 21.02 12.35
C LEU A 29 28.38 21.50 13.74
N THR A 30 29.59 22.03 13.87
CA THR A 30 30.07 22.63 15.11
C THR A 30 29.44 24.02 15.37
N CYS A 31 29.01 24.72 14.32
CA CYS A 31 28.27 25.97 14.40
C CYS A 31 27.44 26.14 13.12
N LEU A 32 26.39 26.98 13.19
CA LEU A 32 25.53 27.32 12.05
C LEU A 32 25.89 28.67 11.42
N GLU A 33 26.76 29.48 12.04
CA GLU A 33 27.10 30.82 11.61
C GLU A 33 27.60 30.85 10.17
N GLY A 34 26.94 31.60 9.31
CA GLY A 34 27.27 31.76 7.89
C GLY A 34 27.18 30.47 7.05
N LYS A 35 26.61 29.40 7.58
CA LYS A 35 26.49 28.14 6.84
C LYS A 35 25.36 28.21 5.81
N LYS A 36 25.54 27.46 4.71
CA LYS A 36 24.51 27.26 3.70
C LYS A 36 23.72 26.00 4.04
N ILE A 37 22.41 26.16 4.25
CA ILE A 37 21.48 25.08 4.69
C ILE A 37 20.47 24.84 3.57
N ALA A 38 20.33 23.59 3.16
CA ALA A 38 19.28 23.17 2.22
C ALA A 38 17.93 23.03 2.93
N LEU A 39 16.90 23.55 2.33
CA LEU A 39 15.51 23.36 2.71
C LEU A 39 14.87 22.36 1.76
N TRP A 40 14.74 21.11 2.21
CA TRP A 40 14.27 20.00 1.39
C TRP A 40 12.76 19.81 1.57
N TRP A 41 12.00 20.16 0.56
CA TRP A 41 10.54 20.07 0.58
C TRP A 41 10.02 18.95 -0.32
N ASN A 42 9.31 17.97 0.25
CA ASN A 42 8.74 16.83 -0.46
C ASN A 42 7.37 17.11 -1.13
N GLY A 43 7.03 18.37 -1.37
CA GLY A 43 5.79 18.77 -2.05
C GLY A 43 4.52 18.64 -1.21
N LYS A 44 4.60 18.26 0.07
CA LYS A 44 3.42 18.19 0.95
C LYS A 44 2.96 19.57 1.40
N SER A 45 1.64 19.72 1.49
CA SER A 45 1.01 20.97 1.93
C SER A 45 1.58 21.45 3.26
N LYS A 46 1.82 22.76 3.37
CA LYS A 46 2.39 23.46 4.54
C LYS A 46 3.85 23.12 4.88
N GLY A 47 4.47 22.12 4.23
CA GLY A 47 5.90 21.86 4.42
C GLY A 47 6.77 23.04 3.97
N ASN A 48 6.40 23.71 2.88
CA ASN A 48 7.04 24.95 2.43
C ASN A 48 6.90 26.10 3.44
N VAL A 49 5.74 26.24 4.09
CA VAL A 49 5.52 27.24 5.14
C VAL A 49 6.45 26.98 6.32
N ALA A 50 6.50 25.73 6.79
CA ALA A 50 7.37 25.33 7.89
C ALA A 50 8.86 25.58 7.58
N LEU A 51 9.32 25.20 6.40
CA LEU A 51 10.71 25.41 5.98
C LEU A 51 11.07 26.90 5.87
N ASN A 52 10.17 27.73 5.33
CA ASN A 52 10.39 29.17 5.24
C ASN A 52 10.47 29.83 6.63
N THR A 53 9.59 29.42 7.56
CA THR A 53 9.63 29.91 8.95
C THR A 53 10.98 29.58 9.61
N ILE A 54 11.46 28.36 9.47
CA ILE A 54 12.77 27.93 9.99
C ILE A 54 13.91 28.70 9.30
N ALA A 55 13.82 28.92 7.99
CA ALA A 55 14.82 29.67 7.24
C ALA A 55 14.98 31.12 7.72
N GLU A 56 13.87 31.81 8.00
CA GLU A 56 13.89 33.18 8.54
C GLU A 56 14.59 33.21 9.90
N ARG A 57 14.34 32.23 10.77
CA ARG A 57 15.01 32.11 12.06
C ARG A 57 16.50 31.82 11.90
N LEU A 58 16.90 30.85 11.06
CA LEU A 58 18.29 30.52 10.78
C LEU A 58 19.08 31.72 10.25
N LYS A 59 18.48 32.50 9.34
CA LYS A 59 19.06 33.69 8.81
C LYS A 59 19.25 34.76 9.89
N LYS A 60 18.25 34.98 10.72
CA LYS A 60 18.26 35.98 11.79
C LYS A 60 19.28 35.63 12.87
N ASP A 61 19.31 34.37 13.34
CA ASP A 61 20.06 34.00 14.52
C ASP A 61 21.50 33.57 14.23
N TYR A 62 21.79 33.12 12.96
CA TYR A 62 23.09 32.57 12.56
C TYR A 62 23.63 33.17 11.25
N SER A 63 23.00 34.19 10.68
CA SER A 63 23.37 34.69 9.36
C SER A 63 23.48 33.60 8.28
N ALA A 64 22.75 32.47 8.47
CA ALA A 64 22.79 31.34 7.57
C ALA A 64 22.18 31.68 6.21
N GLU A 65 22.79 31.15 5.15
CA GLU A 65 22.21 31.17 3.80
C GLU A 65 21.31 29.92 3.65
N THR A 66 20.13 30.08 3.04
CA THR A 66 19.24 28.96 2.79
C THR A 66 18.96 28.79 1.29
N VAL A 67 18.97 27.53 0.84
CA VAL A 67 18.66 27.16 -0.55
C VAL A 67 17.47 26.21 -0.55
N PHE A 68 16.42 26.55 -1.29
CA PHE A 68 15.18 25.78 -1.32
C PHE A 68 15.21 24.72 -2.42
N PHE A 69 15.11 23.45 -2.03
CA PHE A 69 15.00 22.29 -2.91
C PHE A 69 13.58 21.75 -2.85
N LYS A 70 12.84 21.93 -3.92
CA LYS A 70 11.52 21.39 -4.06
C LYS A 70 11.60 20.05 -4.76
N GLN A 71 11.03 19.03 -4.12
CA GLN A 71 10.97 17.69 -4.66
C GLN A 71 9.54 17.28 -4.93
N ASP A 72 9.34 16.45 -5.93
CA ASP A 72 8.13 15.69 -6.08
C ASP A 72 8.17 14.46 -5.15
N LEU A 73 7.04 13.81 -4.92
CA LEU A 73 6.97 12.59 -4.09
C LEU A 73 7.88 11.45 -4.60
N PHE A 74 8.28 11.51 -5.86
CA PHE A 74 9.16 10.56 -6.53
C PHE A 74 10.34 11.34 -7.12
N HIS A 75 11.42 11.46 -6.38
CA HIS A 75 12.62 12.15 -6.82
C HIS A 75 13.74 11.18 -7.21
N SER A 76 14.63 11.63 -8.08
CA SER A 76 15.79 10.88 -8.55
C SER A 76 17.01 11.06 -7.64
N GLU A 77 18.01 10.19 -7.78
CA GLU A 77 19.31 10.34 -7.10
C GLU A 77 20.02 11.67 -7.45
N GLU A 78 19.76 12.22 -8.63
CA GLU A 78 20.28 13.52 -9.07
C GLU A 78 19.83 14.67 -8.15
N ALA A 79 18.65 14.56 -7.55
CA ALA A 79 18.15 15.56 -6.61
C ALA A 79 19.01 15.68 -5.35
N PHE A 80 19.57 14.57 -4.86
CA PHE A 80 20.48 14.59 -3.70
C PHE A 80 21.85 15.15 -4.08
N ALA A 81 22.37 14.84 -5.28
CA ALA A 81 23.63 15.39 -5.77
C ALA A 81 23.57 16.92 -5.85
N ALA A 82 22.44 17.49 -6.25
CA ALA A 82 22.24 18.95 -6.34
C ALA A 82 22.42 19.66 -4.98
N VAL A 83 22.13 19.00 -3.84
CA VAL A 83 22.38 19.56 -2.50
C VAL A 83 23.87 19.74 -2.24
N ALA A 84 24.69 18.74 -2.61
CA ALA A 84 26.14 18.78 -2.46
C ALA A 84 26.76 19.79 -3.45
N GLU A 85 26.30 19.82 -4.71
CA GLU A 85 26.76 20.76 -5.73
C GLU A 85 26.48 22.23 -5.36
N ALA A 86 25.35 22.47 -4.67
CA ALA A 86 25.03 23.79 -4.14
C ALA A 86 25.92 24.20 -2.95
N GLY A 87 26.78 23.31 -2.43
CA GLY A 87 27.65 23.55 -1.28
C GLY A 87 26.88 23.65 0.03
N CYS A 88 25.74 23.00 0.17
CA CYS A 88 24.97 23.00 1.39
C CYS A 88 25.65 22.16 2.47
N ALA A 89 25.82 22.73 3.68
CA ALA A 89 26.49 22.07 4.80
C ALA A 89 25.57 21.14 5.59
N ALA A 90 24.26 21.31 5.48
CA ALA A 90 23.24 20.51 6.15
C ALA A 90 21.87 20.66 5.46
N VAL A 91 20.91 19.83 5.85
CA VAL A 91 19.54 19.80 5.30
C VAL A 91 18.50 19.88 6.42
N VAL A 92 17.49 20.72 6.22
CA VAL A 92 16.21 20.64 6.96
C VAL A 92 15.14 20.16 6.00
N ALA A 93 14.52 19.03 6.31
CA ALA A 93 13.55 18.36 5.44
C ALA A 93 12.12 18.39 6.02
N ALA A 94 11.13 18.69 5.19
CA ALA A 94 9.71 18.71 5.59
C ALA A 94 8.81 18.19 4.45
N THR A 95 7.71 17.52 4.76
CA THR A 95 7.19 17.14 6.07
C THR A 95 6.73 15.68 6.07
N ALA A 96 6.98 14.98 7.15
CA ALA A 96 6.52 13.59 7.38
C ALA A 96 5.22 13.62 8.20
N ASP A 97 4.09 13.82 7.54
CA ASP A 97 2.77 14.03 8.16
C ASP A 97 1.65 13.12 7.60
N CYS A 98 2.05 12.05 6.94
CA CYS A 98 1.22 10.89 6.59
C CYS A 98 2.14 9.67 6.39
N GLY A 99 1.56 8.46 6.26
CA GLY A 99 2.34 7.23 6.15
C GLY A 99 3.36 7.26 4.99
N SER A 100 2.91 7.53 3.78
CA SER A 100 3.78 7.58 2.59
C SER A 100 4.82 8.70 2.66
N SER A 101 4.45 9.90 3.12
CA SER A 101 5.40 11.00 3.25
C SER A 101 6.45 10.74 4.33
N ALA A 102 6.08 10.07 5.42
CA ALA A 102 7.03 9.69 6.47
C ALA A 102 8.07 8.69 5.94
N VAL A 103 7.65 7.69 5.18
CA VAL A 103 8.57 6.72 4.57
C VAL A 103 9.48 7.39 3.56
N THR A 104 8.93 8.17 2.64
CA THR A 104 9.72 8.84 1.60
C THR A 104 10.75 9.77 2.23
N LEU A 105 10.32 10.65 3.15
CA LEU A 105 11.24 11.60 3.79
C LEU A 105 12.29 10.90 4.66
N THR A 106 11.95 9.76 5.28
CA THR A 106 12.91 8.93 6.01
C THR A 106 13.98 8.34 5.08
N ARG A 107 13.60 7.90 3.88
CA ARG A 107 14.54 7.42 2.85
C ARG A 107 15.46 8.54 2.37
N ASP A 108 14.91 9.73 2.17
CA ASP A 108 15.68 10.91 1.80
C ASP A 108 16.72 11.25 2.86
N LEU A 109 16.30 11.24 4.12
CA LEU A 109 17.20 11.44 5.25
C LEU A 109 18.35 10.41 5.24
N CYS A 110 18.05 9.13 5.05
CA CYS A 110 19.05 8.07 4.95
C CYS A 110 20.03 8.29 3.79
N ALA A 111 19.54 8.74 2.62
CA ALA A 111 20.39 9.02 1.47
C ALA A 111 21.32 10.21 1.73
N LEU A 112 20.83 11.30 2.31
CA LEU A 112 21.62 12.48 2.65
C LEU A 112 22.68 12.16 3.71
N GLU A 113 22.32 11.48 4.77
CA GLU A 113 23.25 11.04 5.82
C GLU A 113 24.36 10.12 5.25
N LYS A 114 24.01 9.20 4.35
CA LYS A 114 24.96 8.33 3.64
C LYS A 114 25.94 9.11 2.77
N MET A 115 25.52 10.23 2.21
CA MET A 115 26.36 11.14 1.42
C MET A 115 27.24 12.06 2.29
N GLY A 116 27.15 11.98 3.62
CA GLY A 116 27.90 12.83 4.53
C GLY A 116 27.27 14.21 4.77
N VAL A 117 26.01 14.41 4.40
CA VAL A 117 25.27 15.65 4.64
C VAL A 117 24.33 15.46 5.82
N PRO A 118 24.59 16.11 6.99
CA PRO A 118 23.73 15.97 8.16
C PRO A 118 22.33 16.53 7.87
N ALA A 119 21.32 15.77 8.24
CA ALA A 119 19.93 16.13 7.95
C ALA A 119 19.03 16.02 9.17
N VAL A 120 18.05 16.92 9.24
CA VAL A 120 16.95 16.93 10.23
C VAL A 120 15.64 16.90 9.49
N MET A 121 14.71 16.03 9.90
CA MET A 121 13.36 16.04 9.33
C MET A 121 12.30 16.47 10.34
N LEU A 122 11.28 17.18 9.83
CA LEU A 122 10.05 17.49 10.56
C LEU A 122 9.09 16.33 10.38
N ILE A 123 8.69 15.71 11.50
CA ILE A 123 7.84 14.52 11.52
C ILE A 123 6.72 14.66 12.54
N ALA A 124 5.50 14.30 12.18
CA ALA A 124 4.40 14.24 13.12
C ALA A 124 4.46 12.93 13.94
N LYS A 125 4.20 13.06 15.24
CA LYS A 125 4.28 12.00 16.25
C LYS A 125 3.59 10.68 15.87
N PRO A 126 2.39 10.67 15.24
CA PRO A 126 1.74 9.43 14.81
C PRO A 126 2.55 8.59 13.83
N PHE A 127 3.54 9.17 13.13
CA PHE A 127 4.33 8.50 12.09
C PHE A 127 5.73 8.11 12.55
N LEU A 128 6.04 8.20 13.84
CA LEU A 128 7.34 7.80 14.38
C LEU A 128 7.60 6.30 14.23
N LEU A 129 6.59 5.44 14.43
CA LEU A 129 6.76 3.99 14.33
C LEU A 129 7.15 3.56 12.92
N ILE A 130 6.44 4.05 11.91
CA ILE A 130 6.77 3.72 10.51
C ILE A 130 8.14 4.28 10.11
N SER A 131 8.50 5.49 10.57
CA SER A 131 9.83 6.06 10.36
C SER A 131 10.91 5.22 11.03
N ASN A 132 10.73 4.78 12.28
CA ASN A 132 11.67 3.90 12.99
C ASN A 132 11.86 2.56 12.27
N ALA A 133 10.77 1.95 11.80
CA ALA A 133 10.83 0.71 11.05
C ALA A 133 11.61 0.88 9.73
N GLU A 134 11.41 2.00 9.04
CA GLU A 134 12.13 2.31 7.80
C GLU A 134 13.61 2.65 8.05
N LEU A 135 13.93 3.40 9.11
CA LEU A 135 15.31 3.69 9.51
C LEU A 135 16.10 2.41 9.79
N ARG A 136 15.52 1.48 10.55
CA ARG A 136 16.15 0.16 10.81
C ARG A 136 16.37 -0.62 9.53
N LEU A 137 15.37 -0.62 8.64
CA LEU A 137 15.47 -1.29 7.33
C LEU A 137 16.62 -0.74 6.49
N LYS A 138 16.79 0.59 6.51
CA LYS A 138 17.84 1.32 5.78
C LYS A 138 19.19 1.33 6.49
N GLY A 139 19.29 0.80 7.70
CA GLY A 139 20.54 0.71 8.46
C GLY A 139 20.98 2.02 9.11
N LEU A 140 20.11 3.03 9.27
CA LEU A 140 20.42 4.26 9.98
C LEU A 140 19.89 4.20 11.42
N PHE A 141 20.79 4.06 12.39
CA PHE A 141 20.45 3.86 13.81
C PHE A 141 20.60 5.12 14.67
N LYS A 142 21.07 6.23 14.11
CA LYS A 142 21.05 7.55 14.75
C LYS A 142 20.36 8.55 13.82
N VAL A 143 19.40 9.29 14.32
CA VAL A 143 18.56 10.15 13.51
C VAL A 143 18.24 11.46 14.22
N SER A 144 18.22 12.56 13.46
CA SER A 144 17.79 13.86 13.95
C SER A 144 16.38 14.17 13.44
N ARG A 145 15.47 14.41 14.38
CA ARG A 145 14.05 14.68 14.10
C ARG A 145 13.54 15.83 14.95
N ALA A 146 12.78 16.72 14.33
CA ALA A 146 11.95 17.69 15.03
C ALA A 146 10.52 17.17 15.02
N VAL A 147 10.04 16.72 16.18
CA VAL A 147 8.77 15.99 16.32
C VAL A 147 7.65 16.97 16.65
N MET A 148 6.63 17.03 15.80
CA MET A 148 5.40 17.81 16.01
C MET A 148 4.25 16.91 16.48
N GLU A 149 3.36 17.43 17.30
CA GLU A 149 2.23 16.66 17.86
C GLU A 149 1.20 16.30 16.79
N HIS A 150 0.96 17.18 15.81
CA HIS A 150 -0.05 17.02 14.77
C HIS A 150 0.52 17.26 13.37
N PRO A 151 -0.08 16.65 12.32
CA PRO A 151 0.26 16.94 10.94
C PRO A 151 0.03 18.42 10.57
N LEU A 152 0.95 18.97 9.78
CA LEU A 152 0.86 20.37 9.32
C LEU A 152 -0.21 20.58 8.23
N ASN A 153 -0.45 19.55 7.43
CA ASN A 153 -1.28 19.64 6.23
C ASN A 153 -2.74 20.08 6.49
N SER A 154 -3.25 19.83 7.68
CA SER A 154 -4.62 20.19 8.09
C SER A 154 -4.73 21.54 8.78
N LEU A 155 -3.58 22.19 9.09
CA LEU A 155 -3.57 23.48 9.79
C LEU A 155 -3.76 24.65 8.82
N PRO A 156 -4.37 25.76 9.28
CA PRO A 156 -4.23 27.08 8.64
C PRO A 156 -2.74 27.45 8.49
N GLU A 157 -2.43 28.30 7.53
CA GLU A 157 -1.03 28.67 7.22
C GLU A 157 -0.30 29.32 8.40
N GLU A 158 -0.99 30.20 9.12
CA GLU A 158 -0.45 30.87 10.30
C GLU A 158 -0.15 29.89 11.43
N GLU A 159 -1.06 28.93 11.70
CA GLU A 159 -0.87 27.89 12.72
C GLU A 159 0.26 26.91 12.32
N ALA A 160 0.40 26.60 11.04
CA ALA A 160 1.50 25.78 10.54
C ALA A 160 2.86 26.49 10.71
N ALA A 161 2.92 27.82 10.51
CA ALA A 161 4.11 28.61 10.77
C ALA A 161 4.45 28.64 12.28
N GLN A 162 3.46 28.82 13.15
CA GLN A 162 3.64 28.79 14.61
C GLN A 162 4.14 27.42 15.08
N ALA A 163 3.55 26.33 14.55
CA ALA A 163 4.00 24.97 14.87
C ALA A 163 5.45 24.74 14.42
N ALA A 164 5.86 25.27 13.27
CA ALA A 164 7.23 25.18 12.79
C ALA A 164 8.20 26.01 13.62
N ASP A 165 7.81 27.21 14.06
CA ASP A 165 8.62 28.05 14.94
C ASP A 165 8.89 27.37 16.30
N ALA A 166 7.89 26.66 16.84
CA ALA A 166 8.05 25.88 18.06
C ALA A 166 9.05 24.71 17.92
N LEU A 167 9.34 24.25 16.72
CA LEU A 167 10.29 23.18 16.44
C LEU A 167 11.72 23.70 16.19
N TYR A 168 11.92 24.99 16.12
CA TYR A 168 13.20 25.59 15.72
C TYR A 168 14.40 25.12 16.55
N ASP A 169 14.27 25.10 17.87
CA ASP A 169 15.35 24.66 18.76
C ASP A 169 15.70 23.16 18.55
N ALA A 170 14.69 22.32 18.27
CA ALA A 170 14.91 20.92 17.92
C ALA A 170 15.62 20.79 16.57
N VAL A 171 15.33 21.63 15.60
CA VAL A 171 16.04 21.67 14.32
C VAL A 171 17.50 22.08 14.52
N VAL A 172 17.78 23.17 15.25
CA VAL A 172 19.14 23.62 15.58
C VAL A 172 19.92 22.51 16.28
N LYS A 173 19.31 21.90 17.30
CA LYS A 173 19.92 20.78 18.03
C LYS A 173 20.24 19.61 17.08
N GLY A 174 19.32 19.24 16.21
CA GLY A 174 19.50 18.12 15.27
C GLY A 174 20.57 18.37 14.20
N LEU A 175 20.86 19.63 13.87
CA LEU A 175 21.95 20.00 12.95
C LEU A 175 23.33 20.06 13.64
N THR A 176 23.38 20.31 14.97
CA THR A 176 24.62 20.58 15.71
C THR A 176 25.00 19.51 16.72
N GLN A 177 24.11 18.62 17.06
CA GLN A 177 24.33 17.55 18.03
C GLN A 177 23.92 16.19 17.44
N ASP A 178 24.49 15.12 17.97
CA ASP A 178 24.10 13.76 17.60
C ASP A 178 22.61 13.55 17.79
N GLY A 179 22.03 12.85 16.83
CA GLY A 179 20.61 12.49 16.85
C GLY A 179 20.27 11.40 17.86
N GLU A 180 19.00 11.13 17.98
CA GLU A 180 18.46 10.04 18.79
C GLU A 180 18.94 8.69 18.27
N ALA A 181 19.44 7.83 19.17
CA ALA A 181 19.84 6.47 18.84
C ALA A 181 18.65 5.51 18.92
N LEU A 182 18.51 4.63 17.91
CA LEU A 182 17.45 3.63 17.81
C LEU A 182 17.86 2.24 18.31
N ASP A 183 19.10 2.07 18.70
CA ASP A 183 19.70 0.81 19.16
C ASP A 183 20.04 0.82 20.67
N THR A 184 19.47 1.75 21.43
CA THR A 184 19.59 1.78 22.89
C THR A 184 18.65 0.75 23.53
N PRO A 185 18.94 0.29 24.78
CA PRO A 185 18.04 -0.60 25.51
C PRO A 185 16.61 -0.04 25.64
N GLU A 186 16.45 1.27 25.82
CA GLU A 186 15.16 1.95 25.93
C GLU A 186 14.41 1.95 24.59
N ALA A 187 15.10 2.23 23.48
CA ALA A 187 14.53 2.19 22.15
C ALA A 187 14.15 0.76 21.73
N GLU A 188 14.95 -0.24 22.10
CA GLU A 188 14.64 -1.64 21.85
C GLU A 188 13.46 -2.13 22.73
N ALA A 189 13.37 -1.67 23.98
CA ALA A 189 12.22 -1.96 24.85
C ALA A 189 10.91 -1.36 24.29
N ALA A 190 11.00 -0.17 23.69
CA ALA A 190 9.86 0.52 23.06
C ALA A 190 9.54 0.00 21.65
N ARG A 191 10.35 -0.93 21.12
CA ARG A 191 10.12 -1.52 19.80
C ARG A 191 8.82 -2.33 19.80
N PRO A 192 7.95 -2.19 18.78
CA PRO A 192 6.75 -3.01 18.65
C PRO A 192 7.08 -4.50 18.71
N ILE A 193 6.24 -5.26 19.38
CA ILE A 193 6.45 -6.71 19.56
C ILE A 193 6.47 -7.44 18.21
N GLU A 194 5.73 -6.95 17.23
CA GLU A 194 5.66 -7.46 15.86
C GLU A 194 7.02 -7.39 15.13
N GLU A 195 7.87 -6.47 15.52
CA GLU A 195 9.21 -6.29 14.95
C GLU A 195 10.30 -7.03 15.73
N LYS A 196 9.97 -7.70 16.84
CA LYS A 196 10.94 -8.49 17.62
C LYS A 196 11.18 -9.84 16.97
N VAL A 197 12.41 -10.29 17.09
CA VAL A 197 12.80 -11.63 16.59
C VAL A 197 12.37 -12.69 17.60
N GLU A 198 11.56 -13.64 17.14
CA GLU A 198 11.08 -14.76 17.91
C GLU A 198 11.60 -16.09 17.33
N PRO A 199 11.66 -17.17 18.12
CA PRO A 199 12.10 -18.48 17.65
C PRO A 199 11.30 -18.99 16.47
N GLU A 200 11.93 -19.78 15.59
CA GLU A 200 11.25 -20.41 14.44
C GLU A 200 10.17 -21.42 14.85
N ARG A 201 10.28 -22.01 16.04
CA ARG A 201 9.30 -22.92 16.63
C ARG A 201 8.93 -22.44 18.02
N ILE A 202 7.63 -22.41 18.28
CA ILE A 202 7.03 -21.92 19.52
C ILE A 202 6.18 -23.03 20.08
N THR A 203 6.45 -23.43 21.32
CA THR A 203 5.65 -24.42 22.02
C THR A 203 4.53 -23.72 22.78
N ILE A 204 3.31 -24.12 22.51
CA ILE A 204 2.11 -23.65 23.21
C ILE A 204 1.53 -24.83 24.00
N GLU A 205 1.07 -24.54 25.20
CA GLU A 205 0.47 -25.52 26.11
C GLU A 205 -0.95 -25.14 26.48
N GLY A 206 -1.76 -26.12 26.87
CA GLY A 206 -3.09 -25.96 27.43
C GLY A 206 -3.46 -27.17 28.28
N GLU A 207 -4.42 -27.02 29.19
CA GLU A 207 -4.92 -28.15 29.98
C GLU A 207 -5.63 -29.20 29.11
N ASN A 208 -6.09 -28.78 27.92
CA ASN A 208 -6.71 -29.61 26.89
C ASN A 208 -6.56 -28.87 25.53
N TYR A 209 -7.10 -29.49 24.45
CA TYR A 209 -7.02 -28.92 23.11
C TYR A 209 -7.71 -27.53 22.99
N PHE A 210 -8.81 -27.28 23.70
CA PHE A 210 -9.51 -26.01 23.64
C PHE A 210 -8.70 -24.89 24.29
N ASP A 211 -8.08 -25.17 25.45
CA ASP A 211 -7.17 -24.24 26.10
C ASP A 211 -5.93 -23.97 25.24
N PHE A 212 -5.35 -25.02 24.68
CA PHE A 212 -4.25 -24.87 23.71
C PHE A 212 -4.64 -23.94 22.56
N SER A 213 -5.79 -24.19 21.91
CA SER A 213 -6.26 -23.38 20.80
C SER A 213 -6.48 -21.91 21.21
N THR A 214 -7.06 -21.68 22.40
CA THR A 214 -7.27 -20.34 22.95
C THR A 214 -5.94 -19.64 23.24
N ASN A 215 -5.00 -20.35 23.87
CA ASN A 215 -3.67 -19.82 24.18
C ASN A 215 -2.88 -19.50 22.92
N LEU A 216 -2.94 -20.37 21.90
CA LEU A 216 -2.31 -20.16 20.61
C LEU A 216 -2.86 -18.91 19.92
N ASN A 217 -4.18 -18.77 19.81
CA ASN A 217 -4.81 -17.61 19.20
C ASN A 217 -4.41 -16.32 19.95
N ARG A 218 -4.45 -16.33 21.28
CA ARG A 218 -4.05 -15.20 22.11
C ARG A 218 -2.57 -14.84 21.91
N TYR A 219 -1.69 -15.83 21.83
CA TYR A 219 -0.26 -15.61 21.60
C TYR A 219 -0.01 -14.91 20.25
N PHE A 220 -0.61 -15.43 19.17
CA PHE A 220 -0.43 -14.86 17.82
C PHE A 220 -1.05 -13.46 17.69
N VAL A 221 -2.22 -13.23 18.27
CA VAL A 221 -2.85 -11.90 18.30
C VAL A 221 -1.97 -10.91 19.06
N ASN A 222 -1.46 -11.29 20.23
CA ASN A 222 -0.60 -10.42 21.03
C ASN A 222 0.73 -10.10 20.35
N HIS A 223 1.22 -10.95 19.43
CA HIS A 223 2.42 -10.72 18.63
C HIS A 223 2.11 -10.06 17.28
N GLY A 224 0.85 -9.71 17.01
CA GLY A 224 0.44 -9.13 15.73
C GLY A 224 0.49 -10.07 14.52
N TRP A 225 0.70 -11.38 14.74
CA TRP A 225 0.88 -12.38 13.67
C TRP A 225 -0.43 -12.92 13.10
N SER A 226 -1.55 -12.56 13.68
CA SER A 226 -2.90 -12.94 13.25
C SER A 226 -3.71 -11.69 12.89
N ASP A 227 -4.64 -11.87 11.96
CA ASP A 227 -5.66 -10.88 11.60
C ASP A 227 -6.77 -10.70 12.65
N GLY A 228 -6.64 -11.34 13.81
CA GLY A 228 -7.63 -11.30 14.88
C GLY A 228 -8.71 -12.38 14.80
N LEU A 229 -8.78 -13.12 13.69
CA LEU A 229 -9.71 -14.24 13.52
C LEU A 229 -9.06 -15.58 13.96
N PRO A 230 -9.84 -16.56 14.41
CA PRO A 230 -9.35 -17.91 14.66
C PRO A 230 -8.65 -18.50 13.44
N PHE A 231 -7.58 -19.27 13.65
CA PHE A 231 -6.77 -19.82 12.57
C PHE A 231 -6.39 -21.29 12.82
N VAL A 232 -5.97 -21.95 11.77
CA VAL A 232 -5.48 -23.35 11.85
C VAL A 232 -4.04 -23.34 12.39
N PRO A 233 -3.73 -24.12 13.44
CA PRO A 233 -2.38 -24.18 13.99
C PRO A 233 -1.34 -24.60 12.93
N PRO A 234 -0.32 -23.79 12.66
CA PRO A 234 0.72 -24.11 11.69
C PRO A 234 1.76 -25.06 12.28
N THR A 235 1.35 -26.27 12.62
CA THR A 235 2.25 -27.33 13.06
C THR A 235 3.16 -27.77 11.91
N GLU A 236 4.32 -28.36 12.22
CA GLU A 236 5.24 -28.86 11.19
C GLU A 236 4.55 -29.88 10.25
N ALA A 237 3.70 -30.73 10.78
CA ALA A 237 2.93 -31.69 9.99
C ALA A 237 1.96 -31.00 9.03
N ALA A 238 1.26 -29.95 9.48
CA ALA A 238 0.34 -29.18 8.64
C ALA A 238 1.11 -28.42 7.53
N VAL A 239 2.25 -27.84 7.87
CA VAL A 239 3.10 -27.13 6.88
C VAL A 239 3.71 -28.10 5.87
N ASN A 240 4.18 -29.28 6.31
CA ASN A 240 4.66 -30.33 5.40
C ASN A 240 3.57 -30.81 4.43
N ARG A 241 2.33 -30.95 4.92
CA ARG A 241 1.18 -31.25 4.06
C ARG A 241 0.95 -30.09 3.06
N MET A 242 0.98 -28.85 3.50
CA MET A 242 0.80 -27.69 2.64
C MET A 242 1.84 -27.63 1.51
N LEU A 243 3.10 -27.91 1.83
CA LEU A 243 4.21 -27.93 0.88
C LEU A 243 4.06 -29.01 -0.21
N SER A 244 3.26 -30.05 0.01
CA SER A 244 2.98 -31.05 -1.04
C SER A 244 2.19 -30.49 -2.24
N GLY A 245 1.64 -29.29 -2.13
CA GLY A 245 0.90 -28.61 -3.20
C GLY A 245 1.78 -27.95 -4.28
N THR A 246 3.09 -27.97 -4.11
CA THR A 246 4.03 -27.38 -5.07
C THR A 246 5.26 -28.27 -5.27
N LYS A 247 5.93 -28.10 -6.41
CA LYS A 247 7.24 -28.73 -6.70
C LYS A 247 8.41 -27.85 -6.25
N ARG A 248 8.16 -26.63 -5.82
CA ARG A 248 9.18 -25.67 -5.37
C ARG A 248 9.81 -26.16 -4.06
N GLY A 249 11.10 -25.89 -3.90
CA GLY A 249 11.83 -26.25 -2.66
C GLY A 249 11.32 -25.46 -1.46
N ARG A 250 11.29 -26.11 -0.28
CA ARG A 250 10.90 -25.50 1.00
C ARG A 250 11.61 -24.15 1.26
N ASP A 251 12.94 -24.16 1.09
CA ASP A 251 13.81 -23.01 1.35
C ASP A 251 13.98 -22.09 0.13
N GLU A 252 13.31 -22.40 -0.97
CA GLU A 252 13.34 -21.55 -2.15
C GLU A 252 12.78 -20.17 -1.83
N VAL A 253 13.59 -19.14 -2.11
CA VAL A 253 13.20 -17.74 -1.92
C VAL A 253 12.44 -17.26 -3.14
N LEU A 254 11.17 -16.97 -2.98
CA LEU A 254 10.33 -16.40 -4.03
C LEU A 254 10.78 -14.98 -4.39
N LEU A 255 10.90 -14.15 -3.38
CA LEU A 255 11.32 -12.74 -3.48
C LEU A 255 11.60 -12.13 -2.10
N LYS A 256 12.08 -10.87 -2.10
CA LYS A 256 12.05 -10.01 -0.91
C LYS A 256 10.72 -9.26 -0.88
N TYR A 257 9.91 -9.57 0.13
CA TYR A 257 8.54 -9.06 0.22
C TYR A 257 8.53 -7.61 0.70
N GLN A 258 8.16 -6.70 -0.17
CA GLN A 258 8.02 -5.28 0.13
C GLN A 258 6.76 -5.00 0.98
N PRO A 259 6.75 -3.93 1.81
CA PRO A 259 7.82 -2.94 2.01
C PRO A 259 8.85 -3.33 3.08
N GLY A 260 8.63 -4.38 3.85
CA GLY A 260 9.46 -4.76 4.99
C GLY A 260 10.70 -5.59 4.65
N ASN A 261 10.95 -5.93 3.38
CA ASN A 261 12.07 -6.76 2.91
C ASN A 261 12.17 -8.14 3.58
N GLY A 262 11.03 -8.72 4.00
CA GLY A 262 11.01 -10.07 4.52
C GLY A 262 11.36 -11.10 3.44
N VAL A 263 12.19 -12.07 3.77
CA VAL A 263 12.59 -13.14 2.85
C VAL A 263 11.43 -14.12 2.68
N ALA A 264 10.71 -14.02 1.57
CA ALA A 264 9.55 -14.86 1.26
C ALA A 264 10.01 -16.25 0.78
N THR A 265 10.27 -17.18 1.71
CA THR A 265 10.48 -18.58 1.36
C THR A 265 9.15 -19.29 1.12
N ILE A 266 9.16 -20.37 0.32
CA ILE A 266 7.97 -21.18 0.09
C ILE A 266 7.43 -21.74 1.42
N GLU A 267 8.30 -22.08 2.37
CA GLU A 267 7.88 -22.50 3.72
C GLU A 267 7.11 -21.40 4.46
N LYS A 268 7.62 -20.15 4.49
CA LYS A 268 6.95 -19.05 5.18
C LYS A 268 5.58 -18.74 4.55
N ILE A 269 5.46 -18.85 3.22
CA ILE A 269 4.18 -18.74 2.52
C ILE A 269 3.25 -19.88 2.95
N ALA A 270 3.75 -21.13 2.99
CA ALA A 270 2.97 -22.30 3.41
C ALA A 270 2.47 -22.19 4.86
N VAL A 271 3.28 -21.67 5.79
CA VAL A 271 2.86 -21.39 7.18
C VAL A 271 1.63 -20.49 7.21
N ASN A 272 1.67 -19.37 6.48
CA ASN A 272 0.56 -18.42 6.41
C ASN A 272 -0.67 -18.99 5.67
N CYS A 273 -0.46 -19.86 4.67
CA CYS A 273 -1.54 -20.61 4.01
C CYS A 273 -2.25 -21.56 4.97
N VAL A 274 -1.49 -22.29 5.81
CA VAL A 274 -2.07 -23.15 6.86
C VAL A 274 -2.92 -22.33 7.81
N MET A 275 -2.39 -21.23 8.32
CA MET A 275 -3.12 -20.31 9.22
C MET A 275 -4.45 -19.83 8.60
N ALA A 276 -4.45 -19.52 7.31
CA ALA A 276 -5.64 -19.07 6.60
C ALA A 276 -6.69 -20.18 6.36
N GLY A 277 -6.33 -21.45 6.55
CA GLY A 277 -7.21 -22.59 6.23
C GLY A 277 -7.13 -23.05 4.77
N CYS A 278 -6.06 -22.74 4.08
CA CYS A 278 -5.82 -23.22 2.71
C CYS A 278 -5.59 -24.74 2.67
N GLU A 279 -5.92 -25.35 1.52
CA GLU A 279 -5.48 -26.68 1.15
C GLU A 279 -4.20 -26.61 0.29
N PRO A 280 -3.43 -27.72 0.16
CA PRO A 280 -2.17 -27.71 -0.60
C PRO A 280 -2.27 -27.16 -2.02
N SER A 281 -3.37 -27.44 -2.72
CA SER A 281 -3.61 -26.94 -4.08
C SER A 281 -3.73 -25.41 -4.20
N HIS A 282 -3.94 -24.70 -3.07
CA HIS A 282 -4.05 -23.24 -3.05
C HIS A 282 -2.68 -22.56 -2.98
N LEU A 283 -1.64 -23.24 -2.50
CA LEU A 283 -0.30 -22.67 -2.31
C LEU A 283 0.30 -22.04 -3.58
N PRO A 284 0.22 -22.66 -4.77
CA PRO A 284 0.70 -22.05 -6.01
C PRO A 284 -0.02 -20.75 -6.37
N VAL A 285 -1.32 -20.66 -6.06
CA VAL A 285 -2.13 -19.45 -6.31
C VAL A 285 -1.70 -18.31 -5.40
N VAL A 286 -1.49 -18.58 -4.11
CA VAL A 286 -1.00 -17.58 -3.14
C VAL A 286 0.41 -17.11 -3.51
N ALA A 287 1.30 -18.01 -3.90
CA ALA A 287 2.65 -17.66 -4.36
C ALA A 287 2.61 -16.75 -5.60
N ALA A 288 1.76 -17.08 -6.58
CA ALA A 288 1.56 -16.26 -7.77
C ALA A 288 0.96 -14.88 -7.44
N ALA A 289 0.04 -14.79 -6.48
CA ALA A 289 -0.50 -13.51 -6.01
C ALA A 289 0.60 -12.62 -5.41
N ILE A 290 1.51 -13.21 -4.63
CA ILE A 290 2.68 -12.49 -4.09
C ILE A 290 3.59 -12.02 -5.23
N GLU A 291 3.89 -12.86 -6.21
CA GLU A 291 4.68 -12.47 -7.39
C GLU A 291 4.02 -11.32 -8.17
N ALA A 292 2.69 -11.38 -8.37
CA ALA A 292 1.94 -10.34 -9.05
C ALA A 292 2.02 -8.99 -8.32
N MET A 293 1.82 -8.98 -7.00
CA MET A 293 1.91 -7.76 -6.19
C MET A 293 3.29 -7.08 -6.22
N HIS A 294 4.33 -7.80 -6.65
CA HIS A 294 5.70 -7.28 -6.74
C HIS A 294 6.13 -6.95 -8.18
N LYS A 295 5.20 -7.00 -9.14
CA LYS A 295 5.46 -6.51 -10.51
C LYS A 295 5.43 -5.00 -10.57
N ASP A 296 6.18 -4.46 -11.53
CA ASP A 296 6.17 -3.03 -11.81
C ASP A 296 4.75 -2.53 -12.09
N GLY A 297 4.41 -1.40 -11.53
CA GLY A 297 3.10 -0.77 -11.67
C GLY A 297 2.10 -1.10 -10.56
N PHE A 298 2.21 -2.24 -9.84
CA PHE A 298 1.30 -2.56 -8.73
C PHE A 298 1.48 -1.61 -7.54
N ASN A 299 2.72 -1.23 -7.26
CA ASN A 299 3.09 -0.30 -6.19
C ASN A 299 2.63 -0.74 -4.78
N ILE A 300 3.05 -1.94 -4.37
CA ILE A 300 2.70 -2.51 -3.06
C ILE A 300 3.10 -1.60 -1.88
N THR A 301 4.18 -0.85 -2.02
CA THR A 301 4.64 0.10 -0.99
C THR A 301 3.61 1.20 -0.76
N SER A 302 3.10 1.82 -1.82
CA SER A 302 2.06 2.84 -1.69
C SER A 302 0.74 2.25 -1.18
N LEU A 303 0.40 1.04 -1.60
CA LEU A 303 -0.80 0.34 -1.13
C LEU A 303 -0.78 0.13 0.38
N THR A 304 0.34 -0.30 0.95
CA THR A 304 0.43 -0.62 2.37
C THR A 304 0.67 0.60 3.25
N GLN A 305 1.43 1.58 2.78
CA GLN A 305 1.81 2.78 3.54
C GLN A 305 0.84 3.95 3.40
N SER A 306 -0.23 3.76 2.68
CA SER A 306 -1.31 4.74 2.56
C SER A 306 -2.12 4.84 3.84
N SER A 307 -2.66 6.02 4.10
CA SER A 307 -3.71 6.22 5.12
C SER A 307 -5.10 5.79 4.64
N GLY A 308 -5.23 5.32 3.41
CA GLY A 308 -6.47 4.78 2.85
C GLY A 308 -6.66 3.30 3.15
N ALA A 309 -7.90 2.84 3.00
CA ALA A 309 -8.31 1.44 3.23
C ALA A 309 -7.90 0.50 2.08
N ASP A 310 -6.64 0.61 1.66
CA ASP A 310 -6.13 -0.10 0.48
C ASP A 310 -5.85 -1.57 0.77
N THR A 311 -6.21 -2.43 -0.19
CA THR A 311 -5.98 -3.87 -0.11
C THR A 311 -5.82 -4.48 -1.52
N PRO A 312 -5.02 -5.55 -1.70
CA PRO A 312 -5.02 -6.24 -2.97
C PRO A 312 -6.33 -7.02 -3.16
N MET A 313 -6.98 -6.85 -4.30
CA MET A 313 -7.95 -7.82 -4.79
C MET A 313 -7.21 -8.87 -5.60
N VAL A 314 -7.43 -10.13 -5.28
CA VAL A 314 -6.88 -11.28 -6.01
C VAL A 314 -7.93 -11.83 -6.95
N MET A 315 -7.62 -11.93 -8.23
CA MET A 315 -8.51 -12.55 -9.23
C MET A 315 -7.78 -13.70 -9.93
N VAL A 316 -8.43 -14.86 -9.98
CA VAL A 316 -7.87 -16.07 -10.60
C VAL A 316 -8.55 -16.34 -11.93
N ASN A 317 -7.76 -16.63 -12.95
CA ASN A 317 -8.20 -17.06 -14.27
C ASN A 317 -7.69 -18.46 -14.62
N GLY A 318 -8.39 -19.12 -15.51
CA GLY A 318 -8.03 -20.41 -16.07
C GLY A 318 -8.61 -21.61 -15.33
N PRO A 319 -8.39 -22.84 -15.85
CA PRO A 319 -8.96 -24.08 -15.33
C PRO A 319 -8.69 -24.35 -13.85
N ILE A 320 -7.58 -23.83 -13.32
CA ILE A 320 -7.18 -24.01 -11.93
C ILE A 320 -8.25 -23.54 -10.95
N ALA A 321 -8.99 -22.48 -11.28
CA ALA A 321 -10.04 -21.97 -10.40
C ALA A 321 -11.07 -23.06 -10.06
N LYS A 322 -11.52 -23.79 -11.08
CA LYS A 322 -12.44 -24.94 -10.89
C LYS A 322 -11.77 -26.14 -10.25
N GLU A 323 -10.52 -26.44 -10.66
CA GLU A 323 -9.76 -27.58 -10.12
C GLU A 323 -9.60 -27.51 -8.60
N ILE A 324 -9.41 -26.31 -8.05
CA ILE A 324 -9.23 -26.10 -6.61
C ILE A 324 -10.53 -25.76 -5.87
N GLY A 325 -11.66 -25.69 -6.57
CA GLY A 325 -12.98 -25.47 -5.99
C GLY A 325 -13.31 -24.00 -5.68
N MET A 326 -12.71 -23.04 -6.40
CA MET A 326 -13.17 -21.65 -6.35
C MET A 326 -14.55 -21.49 -6.96
N THR A 327 -15.35 -20.59 -6.42
CA THR A 327 -16.60 -20.17 -7.05
C THR A 327 -16.44 -18.84 -7.79
N ALA A 328 -16.95 -18.83 -9.03
CA ALA A 328 -17.05 -17.61 -9.83
C ALA A 328 -18.46 -17.01 -9.80
N GLU A 329 -19.43 -17.73 -9.25
CA GLU A 329 -20.85 -17.42 -9.25
C GLU A 329 -21.27 -16.54 -8.05
N GLY A 330 -22.54 -16.55 -7.69
CA GLY A 330 -23.11 -15.76 -6.62
C GLY A 330 -22.36 -15.92 -5.28
N ALA A 331 -22.20 -14.81 -4.56
CA ALA A 331 -21.46 -14.73 -3.31
C ALA A 331 -19.95 -15.13 -3.41
N CYS A 332 -19.34 -15.02 -4.59
CA CYS A 332 -17.94 -15.40 -4.82
C CYS A 332 -16.93 -14.64 -3.94
N LEU A 333 -17.23 -13.44 -3.50
CA LEU A 333 -16.41 -12.66 -2.56
C LEU A 333 -16.64 -13.04 -1.08
N GLY A 334 -17.52 -13.98 -0.81
CA GLY A 334 -17.85 -14.42 0.56
C GLY A 334 -19.05 -13.68 1.16
N PRO A 335 -19.43 -14.07 2.39
CA PRO A 335 -18.93 -15.25 3.12
C PRO A 335 -19.68 -16.54 2.75
N GLY A 336 -19.17 -17.67 3.24
CA GLY A 336 -19.92 -18.91 3.33
C GLY A 336 -19.31 -20.09 2.59
N LYS A 337 -20.11 -21.16 2.49
CA LYS A 337 -19.67 -22.46 2.01
C LYS A 337 -19.06 -22.41 0.59
N TYR A 338 -19.71 -21.69 -0.31
CA TYR A 338 -19.32 -21.69 -1.72
C TYR A 338 -18.05 -20.88 -1.99
N SER A 339 -17.81 -19.84 -1.22
CA SER A 339 -16.63 -18.98 -1.34
C SER A 339 -15.50 -19.30 -0.35
N ALA A 340 -15.57 -20.45 0.33
CA ALA A 340 -14.58 -20.82 1.35
C ALA A 340 -13.15 -20.85 0.79
N VAL A 341 -12.95 -21.35 -0.43
CA VAL A 341 -11.63 -21.38 -1.10
C VAL A 341 -11.18 -19.97 -1.44
N ASN A 342 -12.06 -19.15 -2.03
CA ASN A 342 -11.78 -17.77 -2.37
C ASN A 342 -11.34 -16.99 -1.11
N THR A 343 -12.11 -17.13 -0.02
CA THR A 343 -11.82 -16.49 1.26
C THR A 343 -10.49 -16.96 1.85
N ALA A 344 -10.20 -18.26 1.83
CA ALA A 344 -8.93 -18.79 2.36
C ALA A 344 -7.72 -18.26 1.60
N ILE A 345 -7.77 -18.19 0.26
CA ILE A 345 -6.70 -17.62 -0.57
C ILE A 345 -6.51 -16.13 -0.26
N GLY A 346 -7.58 -15.34 -0.27
CA GLY A 346 -7.51 -13.90 0.03
C GLY A 346 -6.94 -13.64 1.43
N ARG A 347 -7.37 -14.42 2.44
CA ARG A 347 -6.86 -14.35 3.81
C ARG A 347 -5.38 -14.74 3.89
N ALA A 348 -4.95 -15.77 3.16
CA ALA A 348 -3.55 -16.16 3.10
C ALA A 348 -2.68 -15.03 2.55
N VAL A 349 -3.12 -14.36 1.48
CA VAL A 349 -2.41 -13.18 0.94
C VAL A 349 -2.29 -12.10 2.00
N ARG A 350 -3.36 -11.77 2.74
CA ARG A 350 -3.30 -10.78 3.82
C ARG A 350 -2.32 -11.18 4.93
N LEU A 351 -2.35 -12.43 5.38
CA LEU A 351 -1.43 -12.92 6.40
C LEU A 351 0.03 -12.88 5.92
N THR A 352 0.31 -13.19 4.64
CA THR A 352 1.67 -13.04 4.08
C THR A 352 2.11 -11.57 4.02
N MET A 353 1.22 -10.64 3.71
CA MET A 353 1.54 -9.20 3.79
C MET A 353 1.95 -8.80 5.20
N MET A 354 1.22 -9.27 6.22
CA MET A 354 1.53 -8.98 7.62
C MET A 354 2.86 -9.64 8.04
N ASN A 355 2.98 -10.94 7.89
CA ASN A 355 4.04 -11.74 8.52
C ASN A 355 5.32 -11.84 7.67
N ILE A 356 5.23 -11.73 6.35
CA ILE A 356 6.38 -11.75 5.46
C ILE A 356 6.72 -10.33 4.99
N GLY A 357 5.72 -9.55 4.59
CA GLY A 357 5.86 -8.15 4.17
C GLY A 357 6.02 -7.17 5.33
N HIS A 358 5.85 -7.64 6.58
CA HIS A 358 5.86 -6.82 7.79
C HIS A 358 4.90 -5.62 7.75
N CYS A 359 3.75 -5.81 7.06
CA CYS A 359 2.71 -4.79 6.91
C CYS A 359 1.73 -4.83 8.10
N TYR A 360 2.26 -4.66 9.31
CA TYR A 360 1.43 -4.65 10.52
C TYR A 360 0.65 -3.35 10.65
N PRO A 361 -0.62 -3.40 11.10
CA PRO A 361 -1.41 -2.21 11.38
C PRO A 361 -0.67 -1.25 12.33
N ASN A 362 -0.75 0.04 12.05
CA ASN A 362 -0.07 1.13 12.76
C ASN A 362 1.48 1.14 12.71
N ILE A 363 2.11 0.16 12.07
CA ILE A 363 3.57 0.12 11.89
C ILE A 363 3.93 0.41 10.42
N ARG A 364 3.48 -0.41 9.48
CA ARG A 364 3.65 -0.20 8.03
C ARG A 364 2.34 -0.21 7.24
N ASP A 365 1.24 -0.66 7.82
CA ASP A 365 -0.11 -0.43 7.32
C ASP A 365 -0.71 0.73 8.12
N ILE A 366 -0.70 1.92 7.54
CA ILE A 366 -1.05 3.18 8.22
C ILE A 366 -2.50 3.62 7.88
N ASP A 367 -3.33 2.67 7.53
CA ASP A 367 -4.74 2.91 7.28
C ASP A 367 -5.44 3.53 8.51
N THR A 368 -6.14 4.64 8.28
CA THR A 368 -6.76 5.43 9.35
C THR A 368 -8.01 4.77 9.94
N LEU A 369 -8.77 4.03 9.12
CA LEU A 369 -10.06 3.47 9.50
C LEU A 369 -10.10 1.94 9.48
N GLY A 370 -9.30 1.30 8.62
CA GLY A 370 -9.44 -0.11 8.30
C GLY A 370 -10.57 -0.38 7.30
N SER A 371 -10.64 -1.63 6.81
CA SER A 371 -11.69 -2.09 5.92
C SER A 371 -11.93 -3.59 6.08
N PRO A 372 -13.19 -4.06 6.04
CA PRO A 372 -13.49 -5.50 5.98
C PRO A 372 -12.84 -6.21 4.79
N ASN A 373 -12.62 -5.51 3.68
CA ASN A 373 -11.93 -6.07 2.50
C ASN A 373 -10.49 -6.51 2.80
N LYS A 374 -9.87 -5.98 3.85
CA LYS A 374 -8.51 -6.36 4.26
C LYS A 374 -8.41 -7.76 4.84
N TYR A 375 -9.52 -8.37 5.28
CA TYR A 375 -9.51 -9.76 5.76
C TYR A 375 -9.32 -10.75 4.61
N ALA A 376 -10.08 -10.57 3.50
CA ALA A 376 -10.00 -11.43 2.34
C ALA A 376 -10.73 -10.76 1.16
N LEU A 377 -10.04 -10.48 0.09
CA LEU A 377 -10.64 -9.97 -1.14
C LEU A 377 -10.11 -10.80 -2.31
N CYS A 378 -10.79 -11.89 -2.63
CA CYS A 378 -10.38 -12.82 -3.66
C CYS A 378 -11.59 -13.42 -4.38
N ALA A 379 -11.52 -13.48 -5.70
CA ALA A 379 -12.51 -14.13 -6.56
C ALA A 379 -11.80 -14.84 -7.72
N CYS A 380 -12.54 -15.58 -8.52
CA CYS A 380 -12.12 -15.94 -9.87
C CYS A 380 -13.05 -15.31 -10.90
N GLU A 381 -12.55 -15.05 -12.09
CA GLU A 381 -13.38 -14.58 -13.19
C GLU A 381 -14.38 -15.67 -13.60
N ASN A 382 -15.61 -15.29 -13.90
CA ASN A 382 -16.63 -16.20 -14.39
C ASN A 382 -16.46 -16.42 -15.90
N GLU A 383 -15.43 -17.17 -16.30
CA GLU A 383 -15.07 -17.39 -17.70
C GLU A 383 -16.15 -18.18 -18.46
N ASP A 384 -16.91 -19.05 -17.79
CA ASP A 384 -17.96 -19.85 -18.43
C ASP A 384 -19.17 -18.98 -18.84
N ASP A 385 -19.44 -17.95 -18.06
CA ASP A 385 -20.58 -17.06 -18.26
C ASP A 385 -20.14 -15.61 -18.60
N ASN A 386 -18.94 -15.49 -19.20
CA ASN A 386 -18.40 -14.22 -19.70
C ASN A 386 -18.80 -14.01 -21.17
N PRO A 387 -19.83 -13.22 -21.45
CA PRO A 387 -20.35 -13.03 -22.81
C PRO A 387 -19.43 -12.19 -23.70
N PHE A 388 -18.40 -11.52 -23.16
CA PHE A 388 -17.38 -10.84 -23.97
C PHE A 388 -16.47 -11.84 -24.70
N ASN A 389 -16.47 -13.11 -24.30
CA ASN A 389 -15.59 -14.16 -24.82
C ASN A 389 -14.09 -13.81 -24.78
N GLU A 390 -13.71 -12.90 -23.94
CA GLU A 390 -12.35 -12.43 -23.71
C GLU A 390 -12.11 -12.32 -22.20
N PRO A 391 -11.65 -13.41 -21.54
CA PRO A 391 -11.23 -13.38 -20.15
C PRO A 391 -10.12 -12.34 -19.90
N TYR A 392 -10.06 -11.83 -18.69
CA TYR A 392 -9.15 -10.75 -18.32
C TYR A 392 -7.66 -11.10 -18.60
N ASN A 393 -7.23 -12.32 -18.28
CA ASN A 393 -5.88 -12.77 -18.56
C ASN A 393 -5.57 -12.81 -20.07
N VAL A 394 -6.55 -13.16 -20.91
CA VAL A 394 -6.40 -13.15 -22.37
C VAL A 394 -6.21 -11.72 -22.87
N GLU A 395 -6.99 -10.79 -22.38
CA GLU A 395 -6.81 -9.36 -22.66
C GLU A 395 -5.42 -8.84 -22.25
N LYS A 396 -4.83 -9.41 -21.18
CA LYS A 396 -3.45 -9.09 -20.76
C LYS A 396 -2.36 -9.86 -21.53
N GLY A 397 -2.73 -10.56 -22.61
CA GLY A 397 -1.81 -11.19 -23.56
C GLY A 397 -1.47 -12.65 -23.26
N PHE A 398 -2.12 -13.29 -22.29
CA PHE A 398 -1.98 -14.71 -22.03
C PHE A 398 -2.83 -15.54 -23.00
N LYS A 399 -2.43 -16.77 -23.25
CA LYS A 399 -3.22 -17.69 -24.10
C LYS A 399 -4.51 -18.11 -23.36
N PRO A 400 -5.61 -18.34 -24.11
CA PRO A 400 -6.80 -18.92 -23.51
C PRO A 400 -6.49 -20.21 -22.72
N GLY A 401 -7.08 -20.37 -21.53
CA GLY A 401 -6.85 -21.51 -20.66
C GLY A 401 -5.54 -21.48 -19.86
N THR A 402 -4.73 -20.42 -19.95
CA THR A 402 -3.59 -20.23 -19.06
C THR A 402 -4.06 -19.91 -17.63
N ASN A 403 -3.53 -20.65 -16.67
CA ASN A 403 -3.78 -20.39 -15.26
C ASN A 403 -3.04 -19.12 -14.81
N CYS A 404 -3.76 -18.08 -14.44
CA CYS A 404 -3.18 -16.80 -14.05
C CYS A 404 -3.76 -16.28 -12.72
N VAL A 405 -2.97 -15.49 -12.03
CA VAL A 405 -3.44 -14.60 -10.97
C VAL A 405 -3.24 -13.15 -11.41
N THR A 406 -4.28 -12.37 -11.27
CA THR A 406 -4.23 -10.91 -11.35
C THR A 406 -4.39 -10.33 -9.96
N THR A 407 -3.54 -9.39 -9.59
CA THR A 407 -3.72 -8.58 -8.38
C THR A 407 -4.04 -7.15 -8.75
N MET A 408 -5.03 -6.57 -8.09
CA MET A 408 -5.50 -5.21 -8.30
C MET A 408 -5.31 -4.42 -7.00
N PRO A 409 -4.63 -3.26 -7.01
CA PRO A 409 -4.38 -2.48 -5.79
C PRO A 409 -5.60 -1.63 -5.40
N CYS A 410 -6.64 -2.28 -4.87
CA CYS A 410 -7.94 -1.69 -4.59
C CYS A 410 -7.93 -0.78 -3.37
N GLN A 411 -8.51 0.42 -3.50
CA GLN A 411 -8.80 1.32 -2.39
C GLN A 411 -10.16 1.04 -1.77
N SER A 412 -11.16 0.81 -2.60
CA SER A 412 -12.54 0.54 -2.18
C SER A 412 -13.17 -0.42 -3.16
N PHE A 413 -14.12 -1.19 -2.69
CA PHE A 413 -14.93 -2.07 -3.53
C PHE A 413 -16.40 -1.75 -3.24
N MET A 414 -17.09 -1.21 -4.25
CA MET A 414 -18.46 -0.72 -4.12
C MET A 414 -19.38 -1.50 -5.04
N ASP A 415 -20.50 -1.99 -4.49
CA ASP A 415 -21.58 -2.61 -5.24
C ASP A 415 -22.41 -1.56 -5.99
N VAL A 416 -22.76 -1.85 -7.22
CA VAL A 416 -23.62 -1.02 -8.09
C VAL A 416 -24.80 -1.85 -8.55
N GLU A 417 -25.99 -1.45 -8.14
CA GLU A 417 -27.24 -2.08 -8.55
C GLU A 417 -27.89 -1.30 -9.68
N ASP A 418 -28.24 -1.99 -10.75
CA ASP A 418 -29.08 -1.47 -11.83
C ASP A 418 -29.93 -2.62 -12.40
N LEU A 419 -31.20 -2.68 -12.01
CA LEU A 419 -32.13 -3.73 -12.41
C LEU A 419 -33.10 -3.27 -13.52
N GLU A 420 -33.05 -1.99 -13.87
CA GLU A 420 -34.06 -1.36 -14.74
C GLU A 420 -33.52 -1.01 -16.13
N SER A 421 -32.22 -0.85 -16.28
CA SER A 421 -31.62 -0.46 -17.56
C SER A 421 -31.79 -1.56 -18.61
N GLY A 422 -32.40 -1.18 -19.73
CA GLY A 422 -32.56 -2.04 -20.90
C GLY A 422 -31.55 -1.77 -22.02
N ARG A 423 -30.65 -0.82 -21.85
CA ARG A 423 -29.63 -0.43 -22.83
C ARG A 423 -28.28 -0.25 -22.17
N PRO A 424 -27.17 -0.56 -22.88
CA PRO A 424 -25.84 -0.39 -22.36
C PRO A 424 -25.53 1.04 -21.89
N GLU A 425 -26.01 2.04 -22.64
CA GLU A 425 -25.76 3.45 -22.33
C GLU A 425 -26.32 3.86 -20.96
N ASP A 426 -27.53 3.36 -20.62
CA ASP A 426 -28.19 3.70 -19.36
C ASP A 426 -27.49 3.03 -18.18
N LEU A 427 -27.17 1.73 -18.30
CA LEU A 427 -26.37 1.00 -17.33
C LEU A 427 -24.99 1.65 -17.11
N LEU A 428 -24.29 1.95 -18.19
CA LEU A 428 -22.95 2.54 -18.10
C LEU A 428 -22.99 3.98 -17.58
N LEU A 429 -24.12 4.70 -17.73
CA LEU A 429 -24.30 6.00 -17.10
C LEU A 429 -24.47 5.87 -15.58
N THR A 430 -25.19 4.86 -15.09
CA THR A 430 -25.28 4.53 -13.66
C THR A 430 -23.88 4.24 -13.11
N ILE A 431 -23.09 3.42 -13.80
CA ILE A 431 -21.72 3.09 -13.42
C ILE A 431 -20.82 4.33 -13.43
N ALA A 432 -20.86 5.15 -14.47
CA ALA A 432 -20.07 6.38 -14.56
C ALA A 432 -20.41 7.35 -13.42
N SER A 433 -21.70 7.50 -13.10
CA SER A 433 -22.16 8.35 -12.00
C SER A 433 -21.68 7.84 -10.64
N THR A 434 -21.62 6.51 -10.46
CA THR A 434 -21.09 5.88 -9.25
C THR A 434 -19.58 6.10 -9.14
N ILE A 435 -18.83 5.93 -10.23
CA ILE A 435 -17.39 6.24 -10.26
C ILE A 435 -17.15 7.69 -9.82
N ASP A 436 -17.96 8.62 -10.28
CA ASP A 436 -17.89 10.02 -9.90
C ASP A 436 -18.10 10.26 -8.39
N THR A 437 -18.85 9.40 -7.71
CA THR A 437 -19.17 9.54 -6.28
C THR A 437 -18.19 8.81 -5.35
N MET A 438 -17.43 7.85 -5.84
CA MET A 438 -16.49 7.02 -5.04
C MET A 438 -15.29 7.77 -4.42
N GLY A 439 -15.42 9.04 -4.14
CA GLY A 439 -14.33 9.87 -3.64
C GLY A 439 -13.43 10.42 -4.75
N TRP A 440 -13.80 10.22 -5.98
CA TRP A 440 -13.31 10.99 -7.10
C TRP A 440 -14.08 12.33 -7.15
N PRO A 441 -13.44 13.43 -7.20
CA PRO A 441 -12.05 13.80 -7.12
C PRO A 441 -11.54 13.93 -5.67
N GLY A 442 -11.94 13.03 -4.79
CA GLY A 442 -11.50 12.99 -3.40
C GLY A 442 -9.98 12.86 -3.24
N ALA A 443 -9.54 12.44 -2.08
CA ALA A 443 -8.15 12.51 -1.66
C ALA A 443 -7.12 11.91 -2.62
N ARG A 444 -7.52 11.05 -3.56
CA ARG A 444 -6.61 10.41 -4.52
C ARG A 444 -6.67 10.95 -5.94
N SER A 445 -7.68 11.73 -6.29
CA SER A 445 -7.72 12.38 -7.61
C SER A 445 -6.53 13.31 -7.83
N TRP A 446 -6.04 13.95 -6.78
CA TRP A 446 -4.84 14.75 -6.87
C TRP A 446 -3.60 13.90 -7.20
N MET A 447 -3.55 12.62 -6.81
CA MET A 447 -2.49 11.69 -7.22
C MET A 447 -2.49 11.48 -8.74
N GLY A 448 -3.65 11.32 -9.37
CA GLY A 448 -3.78 11.24 -10.83
C GLY A 448 -3.34 12.52 -11.55
N PHE A 449 -3.38 13.69 -10.88
CA PHE A 449 -2.84 14.92 -11.42
C PHE A 449 -1.33 15.08 -11.22
N ILE A 450 -0.73 14.32 -10.30
CA ILE A 450 0.72 14.25 -10.10
C ILE A 450 1.31 13.15 -10.98
N ASP A 451 0.81 11.93 -10.84
CA ASP A 451 1.18 10.77 -11.64
C ASP A 451 -0.07 10.15 -12.28
N PRO A 452 -0.30 10.43 -13.57
CA PRO A 452 -1.48 9.94 -14.27
C PRO A 452 -1.48 8.41 -14.50
N HIS A 453 -0.41 7.70 -14.20
CA HIS A 453 -0.31 6.25 -14.36
C HIS A 453 -0.81 5.45 -13.14
N VAL A 454 -1.14 6.10 -12.03
CA VAL A 454 -1.53 5.41 -10.79
C VAL A 454 -3.04 5.24 -10.59
N MET A 455 -3.89 5.73 -11.50
CA MET A 455 -5.34 5.78 -11.29
C MET A 455 -6.08 4.89 -12.28
N HIS A 456 -6.11 3.60 -12.00
CA HIS A 456 -6.97 2.65 -12.69
C HIS A 456 -8.33 2.52 -12.00
N VAL A 457 -9.37 2.21 -12.75
CA VAL A 457 -10.71 1.88 -12.25
C VAL A 457 -11.03 0.46 -12.69
N THR A 458 -11.21 -0.44 -11.74
CA THR A 458 -11.72 -1.78 -12.04
C THR A 458 -13.24 -1.76 -12.06
N VAL A 459 -13.81 -2.22 -13.15
CA VAL A 459 -15.25 -2.41 -13.35
C VAL A 459 -15.51 -3.90 -13.44
N VAL A 460 -16.20 -4.43 -12.45
CA VAL A 460 -16.62 -5.83 -12.42
C VAL A 460 -18.09 -5.90 -12.80
N PHE A 461 -18.41 -6.60 -13.88
CA PHE A 461 -19.78 -6.91 -14.26
C PHE A 461 -20.18 -8.29 -13.75
N ALA A 462 -21.38 -8.41 -13.19
CA ALA A 462 -22.04 -9.70 -13.14
C ALA A 462 -22.48 -10.11 -14.57
N PRO A 463 -22.66 -11.42 -14.84
CA PRO A 463 -22.99 -11.90 -16.18
C PRO A 463 -24.22 -11.22 -16.84
N ASP A 464 -25.24 -10.86 -16.07
CA ASP A 464 -26.45 -10.20 -16.60
C ASP A 464 -26.15 -8.81 -17.18
N HIS A 465 -25.37 -7.99 -16.47
CA HIS A 465 -24.93 -6.70 -16.99
C HIS A 465 -24.00 -6.85 -18.20
N ALA A 466 -23.08 -7.82 -18.15
CA ALA A 466 -22.22 -8.13 -19.27
C ALA A 466 -23.03 -8.57 -20.51
N ARG A 467 -24.08 -9.39 -20.32
CA ARG A 467 -24.99 -9.80 -21.41
C ARG A 467 -25.80 -8.63 -22.00
N LEU A 468 -26.28 -7.72 -21.17
CA LEU A 468 -26.96 -6.52 -21.66
C LEU A 468 -26.06 -5.73 -22.62
N ILE A 469 -24.80 -5.61 -22.27
CA ILE A 469 -23.80 -4.89 -23.07
C ILE A 469 -23.51 -5.64 -24.37
N THR A 470 -23.19 -6.92 -24.30
CA THR A 470 -22.80 -7.72 -25.48
C THR A 470 -23.95 -8.02 -26.44
N ASN A 471 -25.19 -8.22 -25.92
CA ASN A 471 -26.39 -8.39 -26.75
C ASN A 471 -26.70 -7.15 -27.60
N SER A 472 -26.21 -5.99 -27.19
CA SER A 472 -26.33 -4.75 -27.96
C SER A 472 -25.16 -4.55 -28.94
N GLY A 473 -24.27 -5.54 -29.06
CA GLY A 473 -23.11 -5.52 -29.95
C GLY A 473 -21.91 -4.75 -29.43
N TRP A 474 -21.90 -4.38 -28.14
CA TRP A 474 -20.79 -3.64 -27.54
C TRP A 474 -19.69 -4.58 -27.03
N THR A 475 -18.46 -4.15 -27.23
CA THR A 475 -17.24 -4.80 -26.75
C THR A 475 -16.71 -4.12 -25.48
N LYS A 476 -15.73 -4.71 -24.82
CA LYS A 476 -15.00 -4.04 -23.71
C LYS A 476 -14.38 -2.72 -24.17
N PHE A 477 -13.96 -2.62 -25.44
CA PHE A 477 -13.46 -1.35 -25.99
C PHE A 477 -14.54 -0.27 -25.97
N ASP A 478 -15.76 -0.57 -26.44
CA ASP A 478 -16.89 0.38 -26.48
C ASP A 478 -17.28 0.81 -25.07
N VAL A 479 -17.29 -0.10 -24.11
CA VAL A 479 -17.49 0.19 -22.67
C VAL A 479 -16.47 1.21 -22.18
N ARG A 480 -15.18 0.98 -22.44
CA ARG A 480 -14.10 1.89 -22.03
C ARG A 480 -14.26 3.28 -22.62
N GLN A 481 -14.57 3.36 -23.92
CA GLN A 481 -14.79 4.63 -24.60
C GLN A 481 -15.97 5.40 -24.00
N TYR A 482 -17.05 4.70 -23.72
CA TYR A 482 -18.24 5.31 -23.13
C TYR A 482 -17.99 5.81 -21.70
N LEU A 483 -17.39 4.97 -20.84
CA LEU A 483 -17.04 5.35 -19.48
C LEU A 483 -16.08 6.55 -19.48
N TYR A 484 -15.06 6.53 -20.33
CA TYR A 484 -14.14 7.66 -20.48
C TYR A 484 -14.86 8.95 -20.90
N ALA A 485 -15.84 8.83 -21.81
CA ALA A 485 -16.63 9.98 -22.26
C ALA A 485 -17.58 10.51 -21.17
N LYS A 486 -18.04 9.68 -20.24
CA LYS A 486 -19.05 10.02 -19.23
C LYS A 486 -18.46 10.31 -17.84
N CYS A 487 -17.38 9.66 -17.43
CA CYS A 487 -16.69 9.94 -16.17
C CYS A 487 -15.94 11.27 -16.24
N ARG A 488 -16.68 12.36 -16.15
CA ARG A 488 -16.17 13.73 -16.29
C ARG A 488 -16.83 14.66 -15.29
N ARG A 489 -16.04 15.60 -14.77
CA ARG A 489 -16.53 16.64 -13.87
C ARG A 489 -16.13 18.03 -14.31
N THR A 490 -16.88 19.02 -13.86
CA THR A 490 -16.49 20.41 -14.07
C THR A 490 -15.37 20.79 -13.09
N TRP A 491 -14.42 21.56 -13.58
CA TRP A 491 -13.27 22.03 -12.81
C TRP A 491 -13.67 22.69 -11.50
N GLY A 492 -14.74 23.49 -11.51
CA GLY A 492 -15.27 24.16 -10.32
C GLY A 492 -15.60 23.22 -9.17
N GLN A 493 -16.01 21.97 -9.46
CA GLN A 493 -16.40 21.00 -8.44
C GLN A 493 -15.21 20.49 -7.59
N PHE A 494 -13.99 20.48 -8.14
CA PHE A 494 -12.84 19.90 -7.44
C PHE A 494 -11.55 20.74 -7.48
N LYS A 495 -11.57 21.95 -8.07
CA LYS A 495 -10.41 22.83 -8.18
C LYS A 495 -9.74 23.12 -6.82
N HIS A 496 -10.52 23.16 -5.73
CA HIS A 496 -10.01 23.39 -4.38
C HIS A 496 -8.99 22.33 -3.92
N LEU A 497 -9.06 21.12 -4.48
CA LEU A 497 -8.11 20.03 -4.18
C LEU A 497 -6.83 20.14 -5.00
N VAL A 498 -6.90 20.71 -6.21
CA VAL A 498 -5.79 20.71 -7.18
C VAL A 498 -5.06 22.04 -7.28
N ILE A 499 -5.76 23.18 -7.10
CA ILE A 499 -5.13 24.52 -7.17
C ILE A 499 -3.93 24.66 -6.22
N PRO A 500 -3.96 24.20 -4.97
CA PRO A 500 -2.77 24.27 -4.11
C PRO A 500 -1.57 23.58 -4.76
N ARG A 501 -1.79 22.42 -5.37
CA ARG A 501 -0.76 21.64 -6.07
C ARG A 501 -0.25 22.33 -7.35
N ILE A 502 -1.13 23.03 -8.06
CA ILE A 502 -0.71 23.84 -9.22
C ILE A 502 0.18 24.99 -8.75
N LYS A 503 -0.23 25.73 -7.71
CA LYS A 503 0.55 26.83 -7.13
C LYS A 503 1.91 26.37 -6.63
N ASP A 504 1.93 25.23 -6.00
CA ASP A 504 3.15 24.61 -5.50
C ASP A 504 3.98 23.98 -6.64
N GLY A 505 3.43 23.84 -7.87
CA GLY A 505 4.04 23.26 -9.06
C GLY A 505 4.28 21.75 -8.95
N THR A 506 3.56 21.03 -8.04
CA THR A 506 3.61 19.58 -7.88
C THR A 506 2.67 18.84 -8.83
N VAL A 507 1.87 19.54 -9.61
CA VAL A 507 1.01 18.97 -10.64
C VAL A 507 1.81 18.60 -11.88
N HIS A 508 1.50 17.44 -12.46
CA HIS A 508 2.08 17.04 -13.74
C HIS A 508 1.95 18.16 -14.80
N PRO A 509 2.99 18.44 -15.57
CA PRO A 509 3.00 19.57 -16.52
C PRO A 509 1.78 19.65 -17.43
N GLY A 510 1.24 18.51 -17.86
CA GLY A 510 0.05 18.41 -18.71
C GLY A 510 -1.26 18.94 -18.08
N TYR A 511 -1.28 19.21 -16.78
CA TYR A 511 -2.47 19.75 -16.08
C TYR A 511 -2.28 21.19 -15.58
N ARG A 512 -1.12 21.81 -15.77
CA ARG A 512 -0.85 23.18 -15.29
C ARG A 512 -1.80 24.22 -15.88
N TRP A 513 -2.31 23.97 -17.09
CA TRP A 513 -3.27 24.85 -17.76
C TRP A 513 -4.59 25.01 -16.99
N LEU A 514 -4.94 24.06 -16.11
CA LEU A 514 -6.13 24.15 -15.26
C LEU A 514 -6.09 25.35 -14.30
N ALA A 515 -4.93 25.93 -14.04
CA ALA A 515 -4.81 27.16 -13.23
C ALA A 515 -5.64 28.33 -13.78
N THR A 516 -5.82 28.39 -15.09
CA THR A 516 -6.55 29.43 -15.80
C THR A 516 -7.87 28.97 -16.41
N ALA A 517 -8.25 27.73 -16.17
CA ALA A 517 -9.49 27.16 -16.67
C ALA A 517 -10.72 27.74 -15.97
N SER A 518 -11.83 27.92 -16.71
CA SER A 518 -13.11 28.31 -16.12
C SER A 518 -13.72 27.17 -15.30
N ASP A 519 -14.59 27.51 -14.36
CA ASP A 519 -15.25 26.53 -13.49
C ASP A 519 -16.08 25.48 -14.28
N ASP A 520 -16.59 25.85 -15.45
CA ASP A 520 -17.36 24.98 -16.33
C ASP A 520 -16.50 24.08 -17.22
N THR A 521 -15.17 24.20 -17.14
CA THR A 521 -14.25 23.34 -17.91
C THR A 521 -14.44 21.89 -17.50
N VAL A 522 -14.77 21.04 -18.46
CA VAL A 522 -15.02 19.60 -18.23
C VAL A 522 -13.69 18.84 -18.27
N VAL A 523 -13.39 18.13 -17.18
CA VAL A 523 -12.14 17.38 -17.00
C VAL A 523 -12.45 15.89 -16.91
N PRO A 524 -11.76 15.01 -17.68
CA PRO A 524 -11.92 13.57 -17.56
C PRO A 524 -11.37 13.08 -16.21
N MET A 525 -12.06 12.09 -15.62
CA MET A 525 -11.71 11.55 -14.31
C MET A 525 -10.58 10.52 -14.36
N VAL A 526 -10.38 9.88 -15.49
CA VAL A 526 -9.22 9.04 -15.81
C VAL A 526 -8.52 9.62 -17.03
N ARG A 527 -7.23 9.36 -17.17
CA ARG A 527 -6.43 9.95 -18.25
C ARG A 527 -6.70 9.32 -19.62
N ASP A 528 -6.96 8.03 -19.64
CA ASP A 528 -7.09 7.24 -20.87
C ASP A 528 -8.15 6.16 -20.72
N PRO A 529 -8.90 5.81 -21.77
CA PRO A 529 -9.87 4.72 -21.73
C PRO A 529 -9.30 3.37 -21.26
N SER A 530 -8.02 3.09 -21.55
CA SER A 530 -7.35 1.84 -21.16
C SER A 530 -7.21 1.67 -19.64
N TYR A 531 -7.43 2.72 -18.85
CA TYR A 531 -7.37 2.66 -17.38
C TYR A 531 -8.66 2.14 -16.74
N PHE A 532 -9.65 1.77 -17.54
CA PHE A 532 -10.78 0.98 -17.07
C PHE A 532 -10.47 -0.51 -17.27
N ASP A 533 -10.21 -1.21 -16.19
CA ASP A 533 -10.01 -2.66 -16.16
C ASP A 533 -11.37 -3.36 -16.02
N ILE A 534 -11.70 -4.24 -16.98
CA ILE A 534 -13.03 -4.86 -17.06
C ILE A 534 -12.93 -6.36 -16.87
N ALA A 535 -13.66 -6.91 -15.89
CA ALA A 535 -13.76 -8.34 -15.62
C ALA A 535 -15.23 -8.75 -15.42
N VAL A 536 -15.52 -10.04 -15.61
CA VAL A 536 -16.84 -10.61 -15.32
C VAL A 536 -16.71 -11.54 -14.10
N ILE A 537 -17.40 -11.21 -13.01
CA ILE A 537 -17.33 -11.96 -11.75
C ILE A 537 -18.75 -12.03 -11.16
N GLY A 538 -19.06 -13.12 -10.47
CA GLY A 538 -20.35 -13.27 -9.80
C GLY A 538 -21.38 -14.02 -10.60
N GLY A 539 -22.57 -14.13 -10.00
CA GLY A 539 -23.71 -14.85 -10.58
C GLY A 539 -24.79 -13.93 -11.11
N ALA A 540 -25.99 -14.52 -11.27
CA ALA A 540 -27.15 -13.80 -11.75
C ALA A 540 -27.63 -12.75 -10.74
N ALA A 541 -28.09 -11.68 -11.24
CA ALA A 541 -28.81 -10.47 -10.90
C ALA A 541 -28.08 -9.24 -11.49
N GLY A 542 -28.80 -8.17 -11.79
CA GLY A 542 -28.28 -6.96 -12.40
C GLY A 542 -27.36 -6.17 -11.47
N LYS A 543 -26.12 -6.61 -11.33
CA LYS A 543 -25.11 -6.02 -10.47
C LYS A 543 -23.82 -5.74 -11.20
N SER A 544 -23.12 -4.76 -10.73
CA SER A 544 -21.71 -4.48 -11.03
C SER A 544 -20.98 -4.13 -9.74
N ALA A 545 -19.66 -4.16 -9.76
CA ALA A 545 -18.88 -3.63 -8.67
C ALA A 545 -17.73 -2.78 -9.20
N LEU A 546 -17.32 -1.81 -8.41
CA LEU A 546 -16.32 -0.84 -8.79
C LEU A 546 -15.21 -0.78 -7.76
N SER A 547 -13.98 -0.65 -8.22
CA SER A 547 -12.84 -0.33 -7.38
C SER A 547 -12.02 0.79 -8.00
N MET A 548 -11.65 1.75 -7.17
CA MET A 548 -10.57 2.69 -7.48
C MET A 548 -9.25 2.03 -7.10
N ASN A 549 -8.28 2.07 -7.99
CA ASN A 549 -6.98 1.46 -7.78
C ASN A 549 -5.90 2.52 -7.59
N ILE A 550 -4.91 2.24 -6.75
CA ILE A 550 -3.77 3.15 -6.49
C ILE A 550 -2.50 2.73 -7.25
N GLY A 551 -2.66 1.93 -8.25
CA GLY A 551 -1.62 1.41 -9.13
C GLY A 551 -2.26 0.63 -10.26
N CYS A 552 -1.43 -0.02 -11.07
CA CYS A 552 -1.89 -0.85 -12.18
C CYS A 552 -2.19 -2.28 -11.70
N PRO A 553 -3.28 -2.91 -12.17
CA PRO A 553 -3.44 -4.35 -12.05
C PRO A 553 -2.28 -5.09 -12.72
N THR A 554 -1.82 -6.14 -12.10
CA THR A 554 -0.70 -6.96 -12.59
C THR A 554 -1.07 -8.43 -12.63
N THR A 555 -0.68 -9.11 -13.71
CA THR A 555 -1.03 -10.50 -13.96
C THR A 555 0.22 -11.36 -14.13
N VAL A 556 0.22 -12.54 -13.54
CA VAL A 556 1.28 -13.55 -13.70
C VAL A 556 0.68 -14.94 -13.93
N GLU A 557 1.43 -15.80 -14.60
CA GLU A 557 1.09 -17.20 -14.77
C GLU A 557 1.37 -17.98 -13.46
N ILE A 558 0.44 -18.88 -13.08
CA ILE A 558 0.59 -19.75 -11.90
C ILE A 558 1.54 -20.91 -12.25
N LYS A 559 2.63 -21.01 -11.52
CA LYS A 559 3.62 -22.11 -11.63
C LYS A 559 3.34 -23.13 -10.53
N LYS A 560 3.06 -24.40 -10.93
CA LYS A 560 2.83 -25.52 -9.99
C LYS A 560 4.12 -26.12 -9.48
#